data_ff3c878414283f15ef645d81d55c2f5e
#
_entry.id   ff3c878414283f15ef645d81d55c2f5e
#
_cell.length_a   1.000
_cell.length_b   1.000
_cell.length_c   1.000
_cell.angle_alpha   90.00
_cell.angle_beta   90.00
_cell.angle_gamma   90.00
#
_symmetry.space_group_name_H-M   'P 1'
#
loop_
_entity.id
_entity.type
_entity.pdbx_description
1 polymer ?
#
loop_
_entity_poly.entity_id
_entity_poly.type
_entity_poly.pdbx_seq_one_letter_code
_entity_poly.pdbx_strand_id
1 'polypeptide(L)'
;MADKDPKSPATTSGAYDQMLPRWHVIETLLGGTEAIHEAGETYLPRHQEETDKGYQERLASAVLLNMVEQTLDTLSGKPFSEPIKLNEDVPKAIEETILPDVDLQGNNLDVFARQWFREGMAKALCHVLIDMPRPAPREDGQPRTLEDDRREGLRPYWVIIKPECLLFARSEVINGVEVLQHVRIIEHYMEQDGFAEVCKRRIRVLEPGLVQLWEPVKKSNAQKEEWVLADEWATGLNYVPLVTFYADRQGFMMGKPPLLDLAHLNVAHWQSASDQRHILTVSRFPILACSGASGEDSDPVVVGPNKVLYNPDPAGRFYYVEHTGQAIAAGRTDLKDLEEQMAGYGAEFLKRKTGGQTATARALDSAEATSDLSAMVGLFEDALAQALDITADWLRLGATGGTVELVKDYDLEEMDAPGLQALQVAREKRDISRKTYLNGLRLRGVLPEDFDEDEDWEELMEEISEAMGRAGLDLDPAQKNPPEGGEGGGEGEGGEGGGNPGGES
;
A
#
# COMPACT_ATOMS: atom_id res chain seq x y z
N MET A 1 19.57 -22.85 -11.32
CA MET A 1 18.94 -23.13 -10.01
C MET A 1 20.05 -23.57 -9.08
N ALA A 2 20.28 -22.88 -7.98
CA ALA A 2 21.23 -23.33 -6.96
C ALA A 2 20.72 -24.66 -6.39
N ASP A 3 21.65 -25.61 -6.21
CA ASP A 3 21.34 -26.91 -5.64
C ASP A 3 20.86 -26.71 -4.19
N LYS A 4 19.57 -26.93 -3.96
CA LYS A 4 18.92 -26.66 -2.65
C LYS A 4 19.23 -27.84 -1.72
N ASP A 5 19.93 -27.58 -0.63
CA ASP A 5 20.20 -28.59 0.40
C ASP A 5 18.88 -28.93 1.15
N PRO A 6 18.34 -30.15 0.99
CA PRO A 6 17.08 -30.53 1.64
C PRO A 6 17.21 -30.63 3.17
N LYS A 7 18.41 -30.59 3.72
CA LYS A 7 18.65 -30.62 5.17
C LYS A 7 18.80 -29.24 5.79
N SER A 8 18.89 -28.19 4.97
CA SER A 8 19.04 -26.83 5.46
C SER A 8 17.67 -26.17 5.72
N PRO A 9 17.40 -25.64 6.90
CA PRO A 9 16.17 -24.89 7.16
C PRO A 9 16.10 -23.59 6.33
N ALA A 10 17.23 -23.13 5.77
CA ALA A 10 17.30 -21.97 4.87
C ALA A 10 16.84 -22.25 3.43
N THR A 11 16.50 -23.50 3.11
CA THR A 11 16.04 -23.84 1.75
C THR A 11 14.68 -23.21 1.47
N THR A 12 14.57 -22.45 0.38
CA THR A 12 13.37 -21.72 -0.03
C THR A 12 12.35 -22.57 -0.77
N SER A 13 11.09 -22.17 -0.76
CA SER A 13 10.02 -22.79 -1.55
C SER A 13 10.09 -22.37 -3.02
N GLY A 14 9.41 -23.11 -3.91
CA GLY A 14 9.26 -22.72 -5.31
C GLY A 14 8.45 -21.42 -5.48
N ALA A 15 7.45 -21.21 -4.63
CA ALA A 15 6.67 -19.97 -4.60
C ALA A 15 7.55 -18.76 -4.24
N TYR A 16 8.37 -18.89 -3.21
CA TYR A 16 9.34 -17.87 -2.82
C TYR A 16 10.27 -17.48 -3.99
N ASP A 17 10.84 -18.46 -4.66
CA ASP A 17 11.79 -18.21 -5.76
C ASP A 17 11.14 -17.51 -6.96
N GLN A 18 9.85 -17.78 -7.22
CA GLN A 18 9.10 -17.10 -8.28
C GLN A 18 8.75 -15.65 -7.90
N MET A 19 8.50 -15.41 -6.62
CA MET A 19 8.12 -14.08 -6.12
C MET A 19 9.32 -13.16 -5.90
N LEU A 20 10.47 -13.71 -5.53
CA LEU A 20 11.67 -12.94 -5.16
C LEU A 20 12.08 -11.87 -6.18
N PRO A 21 12.11 -12.12 -7.52
CA PRO A 21 12.44 -11.08 -8.49
C PRO A 21 11.43 -9.92 -8.50
N ARG A 22 10.14 -10.22 -8.26
CA ARG A 22 9.07 -9.21 -8.21
C ARG A 22 9.22 -8.33 -6.96
N TRP A 23 9.54 -8.94 -5.82
CA TRP A 23 9.80 -8.20 -4.58
C TRP A 23 11.06 -7.35 -4.68
N HIS A 24 12.11 -7.87 -5.32
CA HIS A 24 13.39 -7.17 -5.42
C HIS A 24 13.28 -5.85 -6.19
N VAL A 25 12.56 -5.78 -7.31
CA VAL A 25 12.37 -4.53 -8.02
C VAL A 25 11.58 -3.51 -7.20
N ILE A 26 10.53 -3.95 -6.50
CA ILE A 26 9.73 -3.08 -5.63
C ILE A 26 10.58 -2.56 -4.45
N GLU A 27 11.28 -3.45 -3.74
CA GLU A 27 12.11 -3.09 -2.58
C GLU A 27 13.23 -2.11 -2.98
N THR A 28 13.86 -2.33 -4.15
CA THR A 28 14.90 -1.42 -4.65
C THR A 28 14.33 -0.02 -4.94
N LEU A 29 13.14 0.07 -5.52
CA LEU A 29 12.50 1.37 -5.78
C LEU A 29 12.06 2.04 -4.46
N LEU A 30 11.50 1.30 -3.51
CA LEU A 30 11.14 1.84 -2.19
C LEU A 30 12.36 2.27 -1.37
N GLY A 31 13.54 1.68 -1.60
CA GLY A 31 14.80 2.15 -1.05
C GLY A 31 15.34 3.45 -1.67
N GLY A 32 14.66 3.97 -2.70
CA GLY A 32 14.96 5.26 -3.32
C GLY A 32 16.24 5.29 -4.16
N THR A 33 16.77 6.49 -4.33
CA THR A 33 17.95 6.72 -5.18
C THR A 33 19.18 5.94 -4.70
N GLU A 34 19.38 5.79 -3.41
CA GLU A 34 20.54 5.08 -2.85
C GLU A 34 20.49 3.58 -3.18
N ALA A 35 19.35 2.94 -2.94
CA ALA A 35 19.20 1.51 -3.19
C ALA A 35 19.28 1.16 -4.69
N ILE A 36 18.73 2.00 -5.58
CA ILE A 36 18.83 1.75 -7.01
C ILE A 36 20.24 1.99 -7.55
N HIS A 37 21.03 2.90 -6.93
CA HIS A 37 22.45 3.04 -7.21
C HIS A 37 23.26 1.82 -6.75
N GLU A 38 22.97 1.25 -5.59
CA GLU A 38 23.60 0.02 -5.12
C GLU A 38 23.29 -1.18 -6.04
N ALA A 39 22.07 -1.26 -6.56
CA ALA A 39 21.66 -2.28 -7.52
C ALA A 39 22.36 -2.14 -8.88
N GLY A 40 22.82 -0.94 -9.24
CA GLY A 40 23.70 -0.63 -10.35
C GLY A 40 23.27 -1.24 -11.69
N GLU A 41 24.11 -2.10 -12.25
CA GLU A 41 23.90 -2.72 -13.57
C GLU A 41 22.62 -3.57 -13.67
N THR A 42 22.03 -3.98 -12.54
CA THR A 42 20.76 -4.72 -12.52
C THR A 42 19.63 -3.91 -13.16
N TYR A 43 19.60 -2.60 -12.90
CA TYR A 43 18.57 -1.71 -13.41
C TYR A 43 19.08 -0.62 -14.35
N LEU A 44 20.39 -0.31 -14.34
CA LEU A 44 21.03 0.60 -15.30
C LEU A 44 22.10 -0.14 -16.09
N PRO A 45 21.74 -0.83 -17.17
CA PRO A 45 22.71 -1.57 -17.96
C PRO A 45 23.74 -0.62 -18.59
N ARG A 46 24.97 -1.14 -18.80
CA ARG A 46 26.03 -0.40 -19.50
C ARG A 46 25.70 -0.22 -20.97
N HIS A 47 26.08 0.91 -21.53
CA HIS A 47 26.11 1.09 -22.96
C HIS A 47 27.29 0.32 -23.57
N GLN A 48 27.15 0.00 -24.87
CA GLN A 48 28.25 -0.61 -25.61
C GLN A 48 29.49 0.30 -25.56
N GLU A 49 30.65 -0.28 -25.24
CA GLU A 49 31.94 0.43 -25.12
C GLU A 49 31.99 1.51 -24.01
N GLU A 50 31.02 1.56 -23.09
CA GLU A 50 31.05 2.47 -21.96
C GLU A 50 32.19 2.08 -20.98
N THR A 51 33.06 3.05 -20.67
CA THR A 51 34.14 2.84 -19.70
C THR A 51 33.60 2.76 -18.27
N ASP A 52 34.32 2.10 -17.35
CA ASP A 52 33.94 2.02 -15.96
C ASP A 52 33.72 3.42 -15.34
N LYS A 53 34.60 4.36 -15.66
CA LYS A 53 34.48 5.74 -15.19
C LYS A 53 33.23 6.42 -15.74
N GLY A 54 32.95 6.27 -17.04
CA GLY A 54 31.76 6.83 -17.67
C GLY A 54 30.47 6.29 -17.06
N TYR A 55 30.43 4.97 -16.84
CA TYR A 55 29.30 4.32 -16.16
C TYR A 55 29.09 4.86 -14.73
N GLN A 56 30.14 4.97 -13.93
CA GLN A 56 30.05 5.49 -12.55
C GLN A 56 29.59 6.96 -12.54
N GLU A 57 30.07 7.80 -13.45
CA GLU A 57 29.59 9.19 -13.60
C GLU A 57 28.13 9.27 -13.99
N ARG A 58 27.68 8.42 -14.93
CA ARG A 58 26.27 8.32 -15.35
C ARG A 58 25.39 7.84 -14.22
N LEU A 59 25.77 6.79 -13.51
CA LEU A 59 25.05 6.23 -12.35
C LEU A 59 24.91 7.29 -11.23
N ALA A 60 26.02 7.94 -10.86
CA ALA A 60 26.05 8.94 -9.79
C ALA A 60 25.20 10.19 -10.11
N SER A 61 25.02 10.52 -11.40
CA SER A 61 24.20 11.65 -11.83
C SER A 61 22.71 11.33 -11.93
N ALA A 62 22.33 10.06 -11.99
CA ALA A 62 20.95 9.63 -12.11
C ALA A 62 20.19 9.82 -10.79
N VAL A 63 19.00 10.39 -10.84
CA VAL A 63 18.12 10.59 -9.68
C VAL A 63 16.79 9.91 -9.96
N LEU A 64 16.31 9.12 -9.01
CA LEU A 64 15.04 8.41 -9.14
C LEU A 64 13.88 9.38 -8.86
N LEU A 65 12.94 9.49 -9.79
CA LEU A 65 11.61 10.03 -9.54
C LEU A 65 10.75 8.86 -9.03
N ASN A 66 10.57 8.76 -7.71
CA ASN A 66 9.96 7.57 -7.10
C ASN A 66 8.42 7.63 -7.11
N MET A 67 7.84 7.36 -8.28
CA MET A 67 6.38 7.33 -8.44
C MET A 67 5.74 6.09 -7.79
N VAL A 68 6.50 5.00 -7.62
CA VAL A 68 6.00 3.79 -6.93
C VAL A 68 5.73 4.08 -5.47
N GLU A 69 6.67 4.70 -4.76
CA GLU A 69 6.52 5.08 -3.36
C GLU A 69 5.38 6.07 -3.16
N GLN A 70 5.35 7.13 -3.99
CA GLN A 70 4.31 8.15 -3.92
C GLN A 70 2.91 7.55 -4.12
N THR A 71 2.76 6.66 -5.11
CA THR A 71 1.48 5.98 -5.39
C THR A 71 1.11 5.03 -4.25
N LEU A 72 2.08 4.24 -3.76
CA LEU A 72 1.88 3.32 -2.65
C LEU A 72 1.42 4.05 -1.38
N ASP A 73 2.09 5.15 -1.01
CA ASP A 73 1.76 5.92 0.19
C ASP A 73 0.37 6.56 0.08
N THR A 74 0.04 7.08 -1.11
CA THR A 74 -1.28 7.66 -1.39
C THR A 74 -2.38 6.60 -1.26
N LEU A 75 -2.23 5.45 -1.91
CA LEU A 75 -3.25 4.40 -1.92
C LEU A 75 -3.37 3.70 -0.56
N SER A 76 -2.23 3.38 0.07
CA SER A 76 -2.23 2.71 1.38
C SER A 76 -2.70 3.61 2.53
N GLY A 77 -2.66 4.94 2.37
CA GLY A 77 -3.14 5.88 3.36
C GLY A 77 -4.67 6.05 3.38
N LYS A 78 -5.34 5.84 2.23
CA LYS A 78 -6.78 6.08 2.10
C LYS A 78 -7.66 5.26 3.05
N PRO A 79 -7.46 3.94 3.25
CA PRO A 79 -8.27 3.14 4.17
C PRO A 79 -8.16 3.59 5.64
N PHE A 80 -7.08 4.31 5.96
CA PHE A 80 -6.75 4.82 7.31
C PHE A 80 -6.91 6.34 7.41
N SER A 81 -7.78 6.93 6.59
CA SER A 81 -8.17 8.35 6.70
C SER A 81 -8.96 8.62 7.99
N GLU A 82 -9.65 7.61 8.49
CA GLU A 82 -10.30 7.57 9.80
C GLU A 82 -9.71 6.40 10.62
N PRO A 83 -9.81 6.44 11.96
CA PRO A 83 -9.46 5.32 12.82
C PRO A 83 -10.25 4.05 12.47
N ILE A 84 -9.64 2.89 12.66
CA ILE A 84 -10.31 1.59 12.47
C ILE A 84 -11.50 1.49 13.42
N LYS A 85 -12.69 1.21 12.87
CA LYS A 85 -13.90 1.02 13.68
C LYS A 85 -13.95 -0.42 14.19
N LEU A 86 -14.02 -0.57 15.51
CA LEU A 86 -14.20 -1.87 16.16
C LEU A 86 -15.69 -2.17 16.24
N ASN A 87 -16.10 -3.38 15.83
CA ASN A 87 -17.48 -3.81 15.98
C ASN A 87 -17.75 -4.28 17.42
N GLU A 88 -19.02 -4.37 17.82
CA GLU A 88 -19.44 -4.73 19.16
C GLU A 88 -19.03 -6.17 19.58
N ASP A 89 -18.63 -7.00 18.63
CA ASP A 89 -18.17 -8.38 18.82
C ASP A 89 -16.71 -8.49 19.29
N VAL A 90 -15.93 -7.39 19.28
CA VAL A 90 -14.55 -7.36 19.77
C VAL A 90 -14.54 -7.46 21.31
N PRO A 91 -13.89 -8.49 21.88
CA PRO A 91 -13.79 -8.62 23.33
C PRO A 91 -13.04 -7.47 24.00
N LYS A 92 -13.59 -6.91 25.07
CA LYS A 92 -12.93 -5.83 25.84
C LYS A 92 -11.52 -6.17 26.29
N ALA A 93 -11.24 -7.44 26.58
CA ALA A 93 -9.90 -7.88 26.93
C ALA A 93 -8.89 -7.64 25.79
N ILE A 94 -9.31 -7.73 24.53
CA ILE A 94 -8.48 -7.41 23.37
C ILE A 94 -8.41 -5.90 23.20
N GLU A 95 -9.57 -5.23 23.19
CA GLU A 95 -9.68 -3.78 23.00
C GLU A 95 -8.81 -2.99 23.98
N GLU A 96 -8.90 -3.32 25.30
CA GLU A 96 -8.25 -2.55 26.35
C GLU A 96 -6.76 -2.92 26.56
N THR A 97 -6.36 -4.18 26.27
CA THR A 97 -5.02 -4.67 26.62
C THR A 97 -4.10 -4.94 25.45
N ILE A 98 -4.65 -5.22 24.26
CA ILE A 98 -3.85 -5.57 23.08
C ILE A 98 -3.81 -4.41 22.08
N LEU A 99 -4.98 -3.86 21.70
CA LEU A 99 -5.06 -2.88 20.62
C LEU A 99 -4.35 -1.55 20.87
N PRO A 100 -4.14 -1.06 22.12
CA PRO A 100 -3.35 0.14 22.36
C PRO A 100 -1.85 -0.02 22.07
N ASP A 101 -1.33 -1.25 22.06
CA ASP A 101 0.07 -1.56 21.78
C ASP A 101 0.15 -3.02 21.29
N VAL A 102 -0.11 -3.25 20.00
CA VAL A 102 -0.25 -4.60 19.44
C VAL A 102 1.08 -5.35 19.28
N ASP A 103 2.20 -4.63 19.18
CA ASP A 103 3.52 -5.20 18.85
C ASP A 103 4.55 -5.13 19.99
N LEU A 104 4.16 -4.69 21.17
CA LEU A 104 5.05 -4.42 22.32
C LEU A 104 6.10 -3.31 22.03
N GLN A 105 5.86 -2.47 21.01
CA GLN A 105 6.74 -1.35 20.65
C GLN A 105 6.05 0.02 20.78
N GLY A 106 4.82 0.02 21.30
CA GLY A 106 4.01 1.21 21.48
C GLY A 106 3.13 1.58 20.29
N ASN A 107 3.01 0.70 19.29
CA ASN A 107 2.14 0.94 18.15
C ASN A 107 0.73 0.41 18.42
N ASN A 108 -0.27 1.27 18.28
CA ASN A 108 -1.67 0.88 18.32
C ASN A 108 -2.08 0.12 17.05
N LEU A 109 -3.31 -0.38 17.04
CA LEU A 109 -3.85 -1.12 15.91
C LEU A 109 -3.78 -0.32 14.59
N ASP A 110 -4.14 0.97 14.59
CA ASP A 110 -4.18 1.80 13.37
C ASP A 110 -2.79 1.92 12.72
N VAL A 111 -1.77 2.22 13.52
CA VAL A 111 -0.39 2.36 13.03
C VAL A 111 0.14 1.04 12.50
N PHE A 112 -0.08 -0.04 13.25
CA PHE A 112 0.36 -1.38 12.87
C PHE A 112 -0.34 -1.88 11.61
N ALA A 113 -1.67 -1.77 11.56
CA ALA A 113 -2.48 -2.21 10.43
C ALA A 113 -2.14 -1.45 9.14
N ARG A 114 -1.93 -0.13 9.24
CA ARG A 114 -1.47 0.68 8.10
C ARG A 114 -0.15 0.19 7.54
N GLN A 115 0.81 -0.15 8.40
CA GLN A 115 2.10 -0.69 7.97
C GLN A 115 1.93 -2.08 7.32
N TRP A 116 1.12 -2.96 7.90
CA TRP A 116 0.84 -4.28 7.35
C TRP A 116 0.16 -4.21 5.98
N PHE A 117 -0.86 -3.36 5.84
CA PHE A 117 -1.55 -3.13 4.58
C PHE A 117 -0.61 -2.59 3.50
N ARG A 118 0.24 -1.60 3.85
CA ARG A 118 1.23 -1.01 2.95
C ARG A 118 2.22 -2.05 2.41
N GLU A 119 2.76 -2.90 3.27
CA GLU A 119 3.67 -3.98 2.87
C GLU A 119 2.98 -5.01 1.97
N GLY A 120 1.75 -5.38 2.30
CA GLY A 120 0.96 -6.30 1.49
C GLY A 120 0.59 -5.73 0.12
N MET A 121 0.23 -4.46 0.05
CA MET A 121 -0.02 -3.77 -1.22
C MET A 121 1.26 -3.65 -2.06
N ALA A 122 2.41 -3.35 -1.45
CA ALA A 122 3.68 -3.26 -2.16
C ALA A 122 4.08 -4.61 -2.78
N LYS A 123 3.91 -5.73 -2.06
CA LYS A 123 4.51 -7.04 -2.39
C LYS A 123 3.51 -8.12 -2.77
N ALA A 124 2.23 -7.79 -2.91
CA ALA A 124 1.06 -8.65 -3.15
C ALA A 124 0.59 -9.45 -1.94
N LEU A 125 1.43 -9.67 -0.96
CA LEU A 125 1.10 -10.36 0.28
C LEU A 125 2.05 -9.91 1.39
N CYS A 126 1.57 -9.99 2.63
CA CYS A 126 2.37 -9.78 3.82
C CYS A 126 1.79 -10.60 4.97
N HIS A 127 2.63 -10.99 5.91
CA HIS A 127 2.23 -11.89 6.97
C HIS A 127 2.30 -11.21 8.33
N VAL A 128 1.47 -11.64 9.25
CA VAL A 128 1.55 -11.30 10.66
C VAL A 128 1.60 -12.58 11.47
N LEU A 129 2.63 -12.71 12.29
CA LEU A 129 2.76 -13.75 13.30
C LEU A 129 2.19 -13.22 14.61
N ILE A 130 1.23 -13.92 15.17
CA ILE A 130 0.71 -13.63 16.52
C ILE A 130 1.47 -14.52 17.50
N ASP A 131 2.43 -13.94 18.20
CA ASP A 131 3.34 -14.65 19.08
C ASP A 131 3.02 -14.36 20.56
N MET A 132 3.53 -15.20 21.43
CA MET A 132 3.42 -15.04 22.87
C MET A 132 4.80 -15.02 23.49
N PRO A 133 5.15 -14.02 24.32
CA PRO A 133 6.44 -13.99 24.97
C PRO A 133 6.67 -15.26 25.79
N ARG A 134 7.86 -15.83 25.69
CA ARG A 134 8.22 -17.01 26.46
C ARG A 134 8.46 -16.63 27.91
N PRO A 135 7.63 -17.09 28.86
CA PRO A 135 7.83 -16.77 30.26
C PRO A 135 9.04 -17.49 30.84
N ALA A 136 9.77 -16.83 31.73
CA ALA A 136 10.81 -17.49 32.49
C ALA A 136 10.19 -18.59 33.40
N PRO A 137 10.87 -19.73 33.58
CA PRO A 137 10.44 -20.72 34.57
C PRO A 137 10.29 -20.09 35.96
N ARG A 138 9.29 -20.51 36.72
CA ARG A 138 9.13 -20.06 38.12
C ARG A 138 10.34 -20.48 38.96
N GLU A 139 10.78 -19.60 39.85
CA GLU A 139 11.91 -19.88 40.74
C GLU A 139 11.62 -21.05 41.71
N ASP A 140 10.33 -21.29 42.04
CA ASP A 140 9.88 -22.36 42.93
C ASP A 140 9.68 -23.71 42.19
N GLY A 141 9.94 -23.78 40.89
CA GLY A 141 9.79 -24.97 40.06
C GLY A 141 8.34 -25.46 39.87
N GLN A 142 7.35 -24.70 40.33
CA GLN A 142 5.94 -25.01 40.12
C GLN A 142 5.48 -24.65 38.69
N PRO A 143 4.46 -25.33 38.16
CA PRO A 143 3.85 -24.93 36.90
C PRO A 143 3.34 -23.49 36.95
N ARG A 144 3.56 -22.71 35.89
CA ARG A 144 3.03 -21.35 35.77
C ARG A 144 1.51 -21.36 35.65
N THR A 145 0.88 -20.33 36.17
CA THR A 145 -0.55 -20.10 36.08
C THR A 145 -0.85 -18.89 35.21
N LEU A 146 -2.07 -18.78 34.70
CA LEU A 146 -2.53 -17.58 33.96
C LEU A 146 -2.44 -16.29 34.79
N GLU A 147 -2.51 -16.41 36.12
CA GLU A 147 -2.37 -15.27 37.04
C GLU A 147 -0.91 -14.80 37.12
N ASP A 148 0.05 -15.72 37.03
CA ASP A 148 1.47 -15.38 36.95
C ASP A 148 1.75 -14.59 35.67
N ASP A 149 1.19 -15.05 34.53
CA ASP A 149 1.36 -14.42 33.25
C ASP A 149 0.74 -12.99 33.21
N ARG A 150 -0.47 -12.85 33.78
CA ARG A 150 -1.12 -11.53 33.94
C ARG A 150 -0.33 -10.58 34.85
N ARG A 151 0.22 -11.10 35.96
CA ARG A 151 1.04 -10.29 36.88
C ARG A 151 2.34 -9.81 36.23
N GLU A 152 2.93 -10.61 35.37
CA GLU A 152 4.14 -10.28 34.59
C GLU A 152 3.85 -9.48 33.35
N GLY A 153 2.57 -9.22 33.02
CA GLY A 153 2.17 -8.49 31.83
C GLY A 153 2.41 -9.25 30.54
N LEU A 154 2.50 -10.59 30.62
CA LEU A 154 2.66 -11.42 29.42
C LEU A 154 1.35 -11.45 28.64
N ARG A 155 1.40 -11.03 27.41
CA ARG A 155 0.28 -10.99 26.51
C ARG A 155 0.71 -11.32 25.07
N PRO A 156 -0.20 -11.82 24.22
CA PRO A 156 0.10 -12.00 22.81
C PRO A 156 0.43 -10.65 22.15
N TYR A 157 1.28 -10.69 21.13
CA TYR A 157 1.69 -9.55 20.35
C TYR A 157 1.83 -9.93 18.88
N TRP A 158 1.75 -8.94 18.03
CA TRP A 158 1.80 -9.12 16.58
C TRP A 158 3.16 -8.73 16.02
N VAL A 159 3.64 -9.52 15.06
CA VAL A 159 4.91 -9.26 14.37
C VAL A 159 4.68 -9.29 12.86
N ILE A 160 4.96 -8.19 12.18
CA ILE A 160 4.94 -8.16 10.71
C ILE A 160 6.12 -8.99 10.19
N ILE A 161 5.81 -9.99 9.39
CA ILE A 161 6.79 -10.81 8.68
C ILE A 161 6.74 -10.41 7.20
N LYS A 162 7.78 -9.70 6.75
CA LYS A 162 7.91 -9.33 5.35
C LYS A 162 7.96 -10.59 4.47
N PRO A 163 7.39 -10.57 3.25
CA PRO A 163 7.32 -11.75 2.38
C PRO A 163 8.68 -12.39 2.10
N GLU A 164 9.71 -11.59 1.93
CA GLU A 164 11.10 -12.06 1.72
C GLU A 164 11.73 -12.73 2.95
N CYS A 165 11.14 -12.54 4.12
CA CYS A 165 11.56 -13.24 5.34
C CYS A 165 10.90 -14.61 5.50
N LEU A 166 9.79 -14.90 4.79
CA LEU A 166 9.10 -16.18 4.84
C LEU A 166 9.66 -17.14 3.78
N LEU A 167 10.68 -17.91 4.14
CA LEU A 167 11.43 -18.77 3.22
C LEU A 167 10.60 -19.93 2.67
N PHE A 168 9.71 -20.47 3.49
CA PHE A 168 8.94 -21.65 3.15
C PHE A 168 7.63 -21.70 3.91
N ALA A 169 6.56 -22.11 3.25
CA ALA A 169 5.31 -22.49 3.89
C ALA A 169 4.73 -23.75 3.22
N ARG A 170 4.09 -24.59 4.01
CA ARG A 170 3.31 -25.75 3.57
C ARG A 170 2.00 -25.79 4.30
N SER A 171 0.92 -26.03 3.54
CA SER A 171 -0.43 -26.24 4.07
C SER A 171 -0.92 -27.64 3.73
N GLU A 172 -1.91 -28.08 4.46
CA GLU A 172 -2.68 -29.30 4.19
C GLU A 172 -4.18 -28.99 4.35
N VAL A 173 -5.01 -29.65 3.55
CA VAL A 173 -6.47 -29.52 3.68
C VAL A 173 -6.97 -30.48 4.75
N ILE A 174 -7.39 -29.93 5.88
CA ILE A 174 -7.95 -30.69 7.02
C ILE A 174 -9.41 -30.30 7.18
N ASN A 175 -10.31 -31.29 7.07
CA ASN A 175 -11.75 -31.07 7.16
C ASN A 175 -12.30 -29.99 6.18
N GLY A 176 -11.70 -29.89 4.99
CA GLY A 176 -12.10 -28.93 3.97
C GLY A 176 -11.53 -27.51 4.14
N VAL A 177 -10.69 -27.28 5.13
CA VAL A 177 -10.01 -26.00 5.40
C VAL A 177 -8.50 -26.16 5.16
N GLU A 178 -7.91 -25.20 4.47
CA GLU A 178 -6.45 -25.13 4.26
C GLU A 178 -5.78 -24.65 5.54
N VAL A 179 -4.95 -25.49 6.16
CA VAL A 179 -4.27 -25.22 7.44
C VAL A 179 -2.76 -25.29 7.26
N LEU A 180 -2.05 -24.27 7.72
CA LEU A 180 -0.59 -24.22 7.72
C LEU A 180 -0.02 -25.33 8.62
N GLN A 181 0.89 -26.15 8.08
CA GLN A 181 1.54 -27.25 8.77
C GLN A 181 3.02 -27.02 9.05
N HIS A 182 3.69 -26.21 8.25
CA HIS A 182 5.12 -25.96 8.41
C HIS A 182 5.46 -24.61 7.78
N VAL A 183 6.08 -23.73 8.57
CA VAL A 183 6.49 -22.38 8.14
C VAL A 183 7.93 -22.16 8.58
N ARG A 184 8.74 -21.54 7.73
CA ARG A 184 10.13 -21.16 8.04
C ARG A 184 10.32 -19.67 7.77
N ILE A 185 10.75 -18.95 8.81
CA ILE A 185 10.95 -17.51 8.80
C ILE A 185 12.40 -17.22 9.12
N ILE A 186 13.07 -16.43 8.28
CA ILE A 186 14.39 -15.90 8.62
C ILE A 186 14.22 -14.62 9.44
N GLU A 187 14.89 -14.57 10.57
CA GLU A 187 14.88 -13.40 11.46
C GLU A 187 16.29 -12.84 11.56
N HIS A 188 16.38 -11.50 11.53
CA HIS A 188 17.63 -10.78 11.77
C HIS A 188 17.48 -10.04 13.10
N TYR A 189 18.47 -10.14 13.97
CA TYR A 189 18.48 -9.47 15.25
C TYR A 189 19.87 -8.92 15.56
N MET A 190 19.88 -7.82 16.31
CA MET A 190 21.13 -7.20 16.74
C MET A 190 21.57 -7.81 18.08
N GLU A 191 22.82 -8.21 18.16
CA GLU A 191 23.45 -8.66 19.39
C GLU A 191 24.59 -7.72 19.76
N GLN A 192 24.64 -7.34 21.04
CA GLN A 192 25.69 -6.48 21.53
C GLN A 192 26.98 -7.29 21.76
N ASP A 193 28.07 -6.92 21.12
CA ASP A 193 29.42 -7.46 21.34
C ASP A 193 30.34 -6.34 21.88
N GLY A 194 30.40 -6.25 23.19
CA GLY A 194 31.10 -5.15 23.86
C GLY A 194 30.39 -3.80 23.62
N PHE A 195 31.06 -2.89 22.90
CA PHE A 195 30.47 -1.60 22.46
C PHE A 195 29.99 -1.60 21.01
N ALA A 196 30.14 -2.73 20.30
CA ALA A 196 29.70 -2.91 18.93
C ALA A 196 28.37 -3.69 18.88
N GLU A 197 27.63 -3.49 17.80
CA GLU A 197 26.45 -4.30 17.46
C GLU A 197 26.78 -5.19 16.27
N VAL A 198 26.37 -6.45 16.36
CA VAL A 198 26.52 -7.44 15.30
C VAL A 198 25.15 -7.93 14.89
N CYS A 199 24.81 -7.78 13.59
CA CYS A 199 23.61 -8.36 13.06
C CYS A 199 23.76 -9.87 12.92
N LYS A 200 22.97 -10.61 13.68
CA LYS A 200 22.86 -12.08 13.59
C LYS A 200 21.57 -12.49 12.90
N ARG A 201 21.58 -13.69 12.38
CA ARG A 201 20.39 -14.28 11.74
C ARG A 201 20.07 -15.63 12.37
N ARG A 202 18.78 -15.95 12.40
CA ARG A 202 18.27 -17.26 12.82
C ARG A 202 17.08 -17.65 11.97
N ILE A 203 16.72 -18.90 11.96
CA ILE A 203 15.51 -19.38 11.30
C ILE A 203 14.58 -19.92 12.35
N ARG A 204 13.38 -19.33 12.37
CA ARG A 204 12.26 -19.82 13.18
C ARG A 204 11.46 -20.80 12.32
N VAL A 205 11.27 -22.01 12.83
CA VAL A 205 10.41 -23.02 12.25
C VAL A 205 9.16 -23.15 13.11
N LEU A 206 8.01 -23.00 12.48
CA LEU A 206 6.70 -23.08 13.13
C LEU A 206 5.96 -24.31 12.60
N GLU A 207 5.50 -25.15 13.52
CA GLU A 207 4.62 -26.29 13.27
C GLU A 207 3.45 -26.25 14.24
N PRO A 208 2.33 -26.93 14.00
CA PRO A 208 1.23 -27.00 14.96
C PRO A 208 1.71 -27.46 16.33
N GLY A 209 1.62 -26.58 17.31
CA GLY A 209 2.06 -26.87 18.70
C GLY A 209 3.56 -26.79 18.97
N LEU A 210 4.39 -26.46 17.98
CA LEU A 210 5.86 -26.51 18.12
C LEU A 210 6.54 -25.30 17.46
N VAL A 211 7.54 -24.75 18.16
CA VAL A 211 8.45 -23.73 17.61
C VAL A 211 9.88 -24.20 17.78
N GLN A 212 10.68 -24.07 16.74
CA GLN A 212 12.12 -24.34 16.76
C GLN A 212 12.91 -23.10 16.30
N LEU A 213 14.06 -22.85 16.92
CA LEU A 213 15.02 -21.84 16.50
C LEU A 213 16.30 -22.51 16.01
N TRP A 214 16.71 -22.18 14.80
CA TRP A 214 17.92 -22.67 14.17
C TRP A 214 18.90 -21.51 13.96
N GLU A 215 20.16 -21.70 14.38
CA GLU A 215 21.23 -20.73 14.26
C GLU A 215 22.35 -21.23 13.37
N PRO A 216 22.99 -20.37 12.58
CA PRO A 216 24.13 -20.74 11.76
C PRO A 216 25.39 -20.83 12.61
N VAL A 217 26.07 -21.97 12.56
CA VAL A 217 27.35 -22.20 13.23
C VAL A 217 28.44 -22.41 12.19
N LYS A 218 29.49 -21.60 12.25
CA LYS A 218 30.64 -21.73 11.38
C LYS A 218 31.69 -22.62 12.05
N LYS A 219 31.89 -23.85 11.55
CA LYS A 219 32.98 -24.72 12.01
C LYS A 219 34.33 -24.17 11.54
N SER A 220 35.35 -24.24 12.40
CA SER A 220 36.68 -23.61 12.23
C SER A 220 37.39 -23.90 10.89
N ASN A 221 37.02 -24.97 10.18
CA ASN A 221 37.59 -25.38 8.90
C ASN A 221 36.55 -25.52 7.76
N ALA A 222 35.30 -25.11 7.95
CA ALA A 222 34.27 -25.27 6.94
C ALA A 222 34.07 -23.98 6.13
N GLN A 223 33.97 -24.11 4.80
CA GLN A 223 33.61 -22.99 3.90
C GLN A 223 32.11 -22.63 3.99
N LYS A 224 31.28 -23.54 4.50
CA LYS A 224 29.83 -23.32 4.63
C LYS A 224 29.42 -23.34 6.11
N GLU A 225 28.45 -22.46 6.45
CA GLU A 225 27.79 -22.49 7.73
C GLU A 225 26.83 -23.69 7.81
N GLU A 226 26.75 -24.32 8.97
CA GLU A 226 25.82 -25.41 9.27
C GLU A 226 24.74 -24.87 10.22
N TRP A 227 23.48 -25.14 9.92
CA TRP A 227 22.37 -24.76 10.79
C TRP A 227 22.23 -25.79 11.90
N VAL A 228 22.19 -25.32 13.13
CA VAL A 228 22.06 -26.14 14.35
C VAL A 228 20.81 -25.70 15.09
N LEU A 229 20.05 -26.68 15.60
CA LEU A 229 18.91 -26.39 16.49
C LEU A 229 19.44 -25.77 17.78
N ALA A 230 19.08 -24.51 18.03
CA ALA A 230 19.50 -23.75 19.19
C ALA A 230 18.49 -23.87 20.33
N ASP A 231 17.19 -23.84 20.02
CA ASP A 231 16.12 -23.92 21.01
C ASP A 231 14.84 -24.53 20.39
N GLU A 232 14.00 -25.14 21.26
CA GLU A 232 12.74 -25.76 20.87
C GLU A 232 11.75 -25.69 22.04
N TRP A 233 10.49 -25.32 21.74
CA TRP A 233 9.42 -25.32 22.75
C TRP A 233 8.05 -25.62 22.16
N ALA A 234 7.17 -26.16 22.98
CA ALA A 234 5.77 -26.37 22.65
C ALA A 234 4.95 -25.09 22.84
N THR A 235 3.99 -24.86 21.94
CA THR A 235 2.98 -23.79 22.07
C THR A 235 1.65 -24.35 22.56
N GLY A 236 0.77 -23.47 23.07
CA GLY A 236 -0.59 -23.87 23.47
C GLY A 236 -1.58 -24.00 22.31
N LEU A 237 -1.18 -23.66 21.08
CA LEU A 237 -2.01 -23.69 19.88
C LEU A 237 -1.74 -24.97 19.07
N ASN A 238 -2.78 -25.55 18.50
CA ASN A 238 -2.70 -26.73 17.63
C ASN A 238 -2.60 -26.39 16.13
N TYR A 239 -2.28 -25.16 15.80
CA TYR A 239 -2.06 -24.64 14.45
C TYR A 239 -0.95 -23.58 14.45
N VAL A 240 -0.46 -23.20 13.27
CA VAL A 240 0.56 -22.14 13.12
C VAL A 240 -0.12 -20.77 13.19
N PRO A 241 0.21 -19.90 14.17
CA PRO A 241 -0.44 -18.63 14.40
C PRO A 241 0.06 -17.53 13.45
N LEU A 242 -0.01 -17.77 12.14
CA LEU A 242 0.41 -16.88 11.08
C LEU A 242 -0.77 -16.54 10.17
N VAL A 243 -1.06 -15.26 10.04
CA VAL A 243 -2.06 -14.74 9.11
C VAL A 243 -1.37 -14.16 7.89
N THR A 244 -1.90 -14.43 6.70
CA THR A 244 -1.41 -13.86 5.45
C THR A 244 -2.47 -12.97 4.83
N PHE A 245 -2.18 -11.69 4.75
CA PHE A 245 -2.95 -10.77 3.91
C PHE A 245 -2.48 -10.89 2.46
N TYR A 246 -3.40 -11.03 1.52
CA TYR A 246 -3.17 -11.02 0.08
C TYR A 246 -3.85 -9.81 -0.54
N ALA A 247 -3.08 -8.90 -1.15
CA ALA A 247 -3.64 -7.82 -1.93
C ALA A 247 -4.14 -8.30 -3.31
N ASP A 248 -3.43 -9.27 -3.92
CA ASP A 248 -3.85 -9.94 -5.18
C ASP A 248 -3.32 -11.39 -5.16
N ARG A 249 -4.19 -12.33 -4.79
CA ARG A 249 -3.83 -13.75 -4.65
C ARG A 249 -3.85 -14.47 -5.98
N GLN A 250 -2.72 -15.03 -6.40
CA GLN A 250 -2.59 -15.90 -7.57
C GLN A 250 -2.44 -17.39 -7.21
N GLY A 251 -2.09 -17.69 -5.97
CA GLY A 251 -1.90 -19.06 -5.48
C GLY A 251 -1.45 -19.08 -4.02
N PHE A 252 -1.12 -20.28 -3.53
CA PHE A 252 -0.60 -20.42 -2.17
C PHE A 252 0.78 -19.75 -2.07
N MET A 253 0.89 -18.76 -1.18
CA MET A 253 2.08 -17.91 -0.99
C MET A 253 2.57 -17.22 -2.28
N MET A 254 1.65 -16.96 -3.21
CA MET A 254 1.93 -16.23 -4.46
C MET A 254 0.87 -15.19 -4.75
N GLY A 255 1.32 -14.04 -5.26
CA GLY A 255 0.46 -12.95 -5.72
C GLY A 255 1.09 -12.13 -6.84
N LYS A 256 0.34 -11.20 -7.41
CA LYS A 256 0.88 -10.17 -8.30
C LYS A 256 0.95 -8.86 -7.52
N PRO A 257 2.16 -8.29 -7.29
CA PRO A 257 2.23 -6.96 -6.67
C PRO A 257 1.40 -5.95 -7.47
N PRO A 258 0.43 -5.27 -6.85
CA PRO A 258 -0.46 -4.35 -7.57
C PRO A 258 0.27 -3.27 -8.36
N LEU A 259 1.41 -2.78 -7.84
CA LEU A 259 2.21 -1.74 -8.45
C LEU A 259 3.39 -2.26 -9.28
N LEU A 260 3.43 -3.56 -9.64
CA LEU A 260 4.56 -4.15 -10.37
C LEU A 260 4.76 -3.53 -11.76
N ASP A 261 3.67 -3.29 -12.48
CA ASP A 261 3.75 -2.71 -13.82
C ASP A 261 4.21 -1.23 -13.74
N LEU A 262 3.75 -0.49 -12.71
CA LEU A 262 4.26 0.85 -12.40
C LEU A 262 5.75 0.82 -12.05
N ALA A 263 6.21 -0.20 -11.32
CA ALA A 263 7.62 -0.36 -10.99
C ALA A 263 8.50 -0.52 -12.22
N HIS A 264 8.04 -1.28 -13.21
CA HIS A 264 8.76 -1.41 -14.49
C HIS A 264 8.79 -0.11 -15.28
N LEU A 265 7.68 0.65 -15.31
CA LEU A 265 7.65 2.00 -15.93
C LEU A 265 8.61 2.95 -15.19
N ASN A 266 8.68 2.89 -13.86
CA ASN A 266 9.56 3.72 -13.07
C ASN A 266 11.05 3.41 -13.32
N VAL A 267 11.41 2.13 -13.50
CA VAL A 267 12.77 1.74 -13.93
C VAL A 267 13.07 2.27 -15.33
N ALA A 268 12.14 2.15 -16.28
CA ALA A 268 12.32 2.67 -17.63
C ALA A 268 12.51 4.19 -17.62
N HIS A 269 11.70 4.92 -16.85
CA HIS A 269 11.85 6.37 -16.66
C HIS A 269 13.24 6.71 -16.11
N TRP A 270 13.72 6.00 -15.07
CA TRP A 270 15.03 6.23 -14.47
C TRP A 270 16.18 6.03 -15.47
N GLN A 271 16.10 4.98 -16.32
CA GLN A 271 17.06 4.73 -17.39
C GLN A 271 17.06 5.86 -18.41
N SER A 272 15.88 6.25 -18.91
CA SER A 272 15.73 7.36 -19.88
C SER A 272 16.19 8.70 -19.28
N ALA A 273 15.88 8.97 -18.01
CA ALA A 273 16.35 10.16 -17.31
C ALA A 273 17.87 10.21 -17.14
N SER A 274 18.51 9.05 -16.87
CA SER A 274 19.96 8.92 -16.81
C SER A 274 20.61 9.28 -18.16
N ASP A 275 20.09 8.74 -19.24
CA ASP A 275 20.59 8.98 -20.60
C ASP A 275 20.37 10.43 -21.03
N GLN A 276 19.23 11.00 -20.70
CA GLN A 276 18.92 12.40 -20.97
C GLN A 276 19.86 13.36 -20.22
N ARG A 277 20.21 13.05 -18.97
CA ARG A 277 21.19 13.84 -18.20
C ARG A 277 22.58 13.72 -18.80
N HIS A 278 22.96 12.53 -19.24
CA HIS A 278 24.26 12.28 -19.86
C HIS A 278 24.41 13.09 -21.17
N ILE A 279 23.43 13.00 -22.08
CA ILE A 279 23.46 13.76 -23.34
C ILE A 279 23.46 15.28 -23.10
N LEU A 280 22.71 15.77 -22.10
CA LEU A 280 22.73 17.19 -21.71
C LEU A 280 24.11 17.62 -21.17
N THR A 281 24.79 16.77 -20.41
CA THR A 281 26.14 17.06 -19.91
C THR A 281 27.12 17.17 -21.06
N VAL A 282 27.11 16.22 -21.99
CA VAL A 282 27.98 16.25 -23.19
C VAL A 282 27.66 17.47 -24.07
N SER A 283 26.38 17.80 -24.25
CA SER A 283 25.95 18.91 -25.10
C SER A 283 26.31 20.29 -24.55
N ARG A 284 26.48 20.43 -23.23
CA ARG A 284 26.89 21.69 -22.59
C ARG A 284 28.38 22.02 -22.81
N PHE A 285 29.17 21.04 -23.23
CA PHE A 285 30.62 21.21 -23.51
C PHE A 285 30.88 20.91 -24.97
N PRO A 286 30.66 21.88 -25.91
CA PRO A 286 30.89 21.66 -27.31
C PRO A 286 32.36 21.31 -27.57
N ILE A 287 32.59 20.32 -28.39
CA ILE A 287 33.93 19.83 -28.72
C ILE A 287 34.53 20.76 -29.77
N LEU A 288 35.67 21.39 -29.44
CA LEU A 288 36.43 22.13 -30.45
C LEU A 288 37.19 21.12 -31.33
N ALA A 289 36.80 21.04 -32.56
CA ALA A 289 37.47 20.21 -33.57
C ALA A 289 38.36 21.07 -34.48
N CYS A 290 39.47 20.47 -34.91
CA CYS A 290 40.38 21.08 -35.86
C CYS A 290 40.54 20.18 -37.06
N SER A 291 40.39 20.72 -38.26
CA SER A 291 40.73 20.04 -39.51
C SER A 291 42.03 20.58 -40.09
N GLY A 292 42.83 19.74 -40.77
CA GLY A 292 44.08 20.12 -41.41
C GLY A 292 45.33 20.06 -40.52
N ALA A 293 45.24 19.53 -39.28
CA ALA A 293 46.43 19.29 -38.47
C ALA A 293 47.05 17.94 -38.86
N SER A 294 48.35 17.93 -39.22
CA SER A 294 49.11 16.68 -39.42
C SER A 294 49.43 16.04 -38.07
N GLY A 295 49.04 14.75 -37.92
CA GLY A 295 48.96 14.03 -36.66
C GLY A 295 50.27 13.66 -35.95
N GLU A 296 51.42 14.19 -36.28
CA GLU A 296 52.70 13.78 -35.70
C GLU A 296 53.25 14.67 -34.56
N ASP A 297 52.70 15.91 -34.35
CA ASP A 297 53.16 16.83 -33.31
C ASP A 297 52.00 17.62 -32.67
N SER A 298 50.98 16.93 -32.17
CA SER A 298 49.87 17.63 -31.52
C SER A 298 50.07 17.71 -30.01
N ASP A 299 50.72 18.75 -29.52
CA ASP A 299 50.53 19.20 -28.16
C ASP A 299 49.05 19.44 -27.88
N PRO A 300 48.55 19.11 -26.69
CA PRO A 300 47.14 19.39 -26.35
C PRO A 300 46.79 20.85 -26.59
N VAL A 301 45.77 21.08 -27.43
CA VAL A 301 45.28 22.44 -27.71
C VAL A 301 44.66 23.01 -26.43
N VAL A 302 45.33 23.90 -25.76
CA VAL A 302 44.81 24.58 -24.55
C VAL A 302 43.94 25.75 -25.01
N VAL A 303 42.64 25.62 -24.73
CA VAL A 303 41.65 26.68 -25.03
C VAL A 303 41.52 27.57 -23.79
N GLY A 304 41.61 28.88 -23.96
CA GLY A 304 41.44 29.85 -22.89
C GLY A 304 41.08 31.24 -23.43
N PRO A 305 40.53 32.14 -22.59
CA PRO A 305 39.99 33.42 -23.01
C PRO A 305 41.04 34.37 -23.61
N ASN A 306 42.34 34.13 -23.36
CA ASN A 306 43.43 34.96 -23.86
C ASN A 306 44.39 34.17 -24.78
N LYS A 307 43.98 33.06 -25.36
CA LYS A 307 44.81 32.30 -26.31
C LYS A 307 44.28 32.38 -27.72
N VAL A 308 45.17 32.65 -28.67
CA VAL A 308 44.92 32.59 -30.10
C VAL A 308 45.17 31.17 -30.57
N LEU A 309 44.18 30.54 -31.15
CA LEU A 309 44.34 29.25 -31.80
C LEU A 309 44.94 29.48 -33.20
N TYR A 310 46.05 28.82 -33.47
CA TYR A 310 46.74 28.89 -34.76
C TYR A 310 46.68 27.52 -35.45
N ASN A 311 46.29 27.53 -36.72
CA ASN A 311 46.32 26.33 -37.58
C ASN A 311 47.36 26.57 -38.68
N PRO A 312 48.40 25.72 -38.79
CA PRO A 312 49.45 25.91 -39.81
C PRO A 312 48.98 25.67 -41.26
N ASP A 313 47.87 24.90 -41.43
CA ASP A 313 47.28 24.67 -42.74
C ASP A 313 46.33 25.84 -43.13
N PRO A 314 46.57 26.55 -44.25
CA PRO A 314 45.68 27.60 -44.72
C PRO A 314 44.25 27.14 -45.02
N ALA A 315 44.04 25.86 -45.32
CA ALA A 315 42.72 25.26 -45.50
C ALA A 315 42.12 24.71 -44.21
N GLY A 316 42.92 24.68 -43.13
CA GLY A 316 42.50 24.17 -41.84
C GLY A 316 41.51 25.11 -41.14
N ARG A 317 40.59 24.53 -40.38
CA ARG A 317 39.54 25.26 -39.64
C ARG A 317 39.39 24.72 -38.24
N PHE A 318 39.16 25.63 -37.31
CA PHE A 318 38.59 25.31 -35.98
C PHE A 318 37.09 25.51 -36.06
N TYR A 319 36.34 24.53 -35.55
CA TYR A 319 34.88 24.59 -35.48
C TYR A 319 34.41 23.83 -34.26
N TYR A 320 33.27 24.23 -33.72
CA TYR A 320 32.62 23.49 -32.68
C TYR A 320 31.74 22.40 -33.28
N VAL A 321 31.88 21.20 -32.75
CA VAL A 321 30.97 20.08 -33.02
C VAL A 321 29.92 20.07 -31.90
N GLU A 322 28.71 20.38 -32.28
CA GLU A 322 27.57 20.46 -31.38
C GLU A 322 26.50 19.45 -31.77
N HIS A 323 25.74 18.97 -30.77
CA HIS A 323 24.55 18.20 -31.02
C HIS A 323 23.46 19.09 -31.67
N THR A 324 22.71 18.56 -32.63
CA THR A 324 21.62 19.30 -33.31
C THR A 324 20.41 19.58 -32.39
N GLY A 325 20.38 19.04 -31.15
CA GLY A 325 19.31 19.22 -30.15
C GLY A 325 18.07 18.38 -30.38
N GLN A 326 17.90 17.75 -31.55
CA GLN A 326 16.70 16.94 -31.86
C GLN A 326 16.59 15.72 -30.95
N ALA A 327 17.69 15.01 -30.66
CA ALA A 327 17.71 13.88 -29.73
C ALA A 327 17.37 14.29 -28.30
N ILE A 328 17.81 15.49 -27.88
CA ILE A 328 17.51 16.06 -26.55
C ILE A 328 16.01 16.36 -26.42
N ALA A 329 15.40 16.92 -27.47
CA ALA A 329 13.96 17.21 -27.50
C ALA A 329 13.13 15.90 -27.48
N ALA A 330 13.53 14.89 -28.25
CA ALA A 330 12.87 13.59 -28.28
C ALA A 330 12.93 12.89 -26.90
N GLY A 331 14.11 12.86 -26.25
CA GLY A 331 14.25 12.27 -24.92
C GLY A 331 13.44 13.03 -23.83
N ARG A 332 13.30 14.35 -23.95
CA ARG A 332 12.42 15.12 -23.06
C ARG A 332 10.94 14.76 -23.26
N THR A 333 10.51 14.51 -24.50
CA THR A 333 9.15 14.09 -24.78
C THR A 333 8.88 12.69 -24.23
N ASP A 334 9.80 11.75 -24.44
CA ASP A 334 9.72 10.38 -23.89
C ASP A 334 9.59 10.40 -22.35
N LEU A 335 10.41 11.17 -21.64
CA LEU A 335 10.30 11.32 -20.19
C LEU A 335 8.93 11.84 -19.76
N LYS A 336 8.42 12.88 -20.44
CA LYS A 336 7.12 13.44 -20.13
C LYS A 336 5.99 12.43 -20.37
N ASP A 337 6.05 11.68 -21.46
CA ASP A 337 5.06 10.65 -21.76
C ASP A 337 5.08 9.52 -20.72
N LEU A 338 6.27 9.12 -20.22
CA LEU A 338 6.41 8.16 -19.13
C LEU A 338 5.86 8.70 -17.80
N GLU A 339 6.14 9.97 -17.47
CA GLU A 339 5.60 10.63 -16.27
C GLU A 339 4.06 10.68 -16.31
N GLU A 340 3.46 11.02 -17.46
CA GLU A 340 2.00 11.04 -17.63
C GLU A 340 1.39 9.64 -17.50
N GLN A 341 2.03 8.60 -18.06
CA GLN A 341 1.59 7.21 -17.90
C GLN A 341 1.66 6.77 -16.43
N MET A 342 2.75 7.07 -15.72
CA MET A 342 2.90 6.71 -14.30
C MET A 342 1.89 7.45 -13.42
N ALA A 343 1.63 8.73 -13.67
CA ALA A 343 0.67 9.52 -12.91
C ALA A 343 -0.78 8.98 -13.06
N GLY A 344 -1.13 8.48 -14.26
CA GLY A 344 -2.43 7.86 -14.51
C GLY A 344 -2.64 6.54 -13.76
N TYR A 345 -1.57 5.82 -13.43
CA TYR A 345 -1.63 4.47 -12.91
C TYR A 345 -2.32 4.40 -11.53
N GLY A 346 -1.98 5.31 -10.62
CA GLY A 346 -2.57 5.35 -9.27
C GLY A 346 -4.08 5.65 -9.28
N ALA A 347 -4.55 6.45 -10.23
CA ALA A 347 -5.96 6.79 -10.36
C ALA A 347 -6.83 5.59 -10.79
N GLU A 348 -6.26 4.58 -11.46
CA GLU A 348 -7.02 3.40 -11.89
C GLU A 348 -7.51 2.56 -10.72
N PHE A 349 -6.74 2.48 -9.61
CA PHE A 349 -7.13 1.74 -8.41
C PHE A 349 -8.35 2.32 -7.70
N LEU A 350 -8.65 3.59 -7.93
CA LEU A 350 -9.76 4.29 -7.30
C LEU A 350 -11.01 4.29 -8.19
N LYS A 351 -10.88 3.96 -9.49
CA LYS A 351 -12.01 3.91 -10.40
C LYS A 351 -12.88 2.69 -10.11
N ARG A 352 -14.17 2.92 -9.95
CA ARG A 352 -15.15 1.83 -9.91
C ARG A 352 -15.20 1.14 -11.28
N LYS A 353 -15.08 -0.17 -11.33
CA LYS A 353 -15.22 -0.96 -12.56
C LYS A 353 -16.70 -1.06 -12.92
N THR A 354 -17.19 -0.10 -13.71
CA THR A 354 -18.52 -0.19 -14.31
C THR A 354 -18.45 -1.02 -15.57
N GLY A 355 -19.16 -2.16 -15.62
CA GLY A 355 -19.35 -2.93 -16.86
C GLY A 355 -20.03 -2.07 -17.93
N GLY A 356 -19.62 -2.22 -19.20
CA GLY A 356 -20.12 -1.43 -20.34
C GLY A 356 -21.60 -1.68 -20.63
N GLN A 357 -22.51 -0.99 -19.92
CA GLN A 357 -23.96 -1.09 -20.05
C GLN A 357 -24.65 0.27 -20.19
N THR A 358 -25.93 0.25 -20.60
CA THR A 358 -26.75 1.43 -20.87
C THR A 358 -27.00 2.30 -19.64
N ALA A 359 -27.31 3.58 -19.82
CA ALA A 359 -27.43 4.59 -18.77
C ALA A 359 -28.38 4.22 -17.59
N THR A 360 -29.39 3.38 -17.81
CA THR A 360 -30.32 2.92 -16.76
C THR A 360 -29.74 1.75 -15.95
N ALA A 361 -28.90 0.90 -16.56
CA ALA A 361 -28.15 -0.12 -15.86
C ALA A 361 -26.99 0.48 -15.06
N ARG A 362 -26.41 1.61 -15.51
CA ARG A 362 -25.36 2.36 -14.77
C ARG A 362 -25.83 2.88 -13.41
N ALA A 363 -27.10 3.28 -13.30
CA ALA A 363 -27.63 3.79 -12.03
C ALA A 363 -27.86 2.69 -10.98
N LEU A 364 -28.09 1.44 -11.43
CA LEU A 364 -28.23 0.26 -10.57
C LEU A 364 -26.86 -0.39 -10.29
N ASP A 365 -25.97 -0.47 -11.29
CA ASP A 365 -24.62 -1.03 -11.16
C ASP A 365 -23.66 -0.09 -10.37
N SER A 366 -23.90 1.22 -10.36
CA SER A 366 -23.06 2.16 -9.60
C SER A 366 -23.17 1.96 -8.07
N ALA A 367 -24.23 1.34 -7.60
CA ALA A 367 -24.39 0.96 -6.19
C ALA A 367 -23.60 -0.31 -5.80
N GLU A 368 -23.20 -1.14 -6.78
CA GLU A 368 -22.48 -2.41 -6.54
C GLU A 368 -21.03 -2.40 -7.07
N ALA A 369 -20.63 -1.36 -7.84
CA ALA A 369 -19.29 -1.28 -8.41
C ALA A 369 -18.26 -0.97 -7.31
N THR A 370 -17.45 -1.96 -6.98
CA THR A 370 -16.35 -1.84 -6.00
C THR A 370 -15.07 -1.47 -6.72
N SER A 371 -14.29 -0.53 -6.19
CA SER A 371 -12.93 -0.25 -6.68
C SER A 371 -11.97 -1.36 -6.30
N ASP A 372 -10.87 -1.51 -7.04
CA ASP A 372 -9.85 -2.51 -6.71
C ASP A 372 -9.28 -2.30 -5.30
N LEU A 373 -9.12 -1.05 -4.88
CA LEU A 373 -8.67 -0.72 -3.54
C LEU A 373 -9.69 -1.15 -2.47
N SER A 374 -11.00 -0.88 -2.67
CA SER A 374 -12.05 -1.33 -1.73
C SER A 374 -12.09 -2.84 -1.58
N ALA A 375 -11.90 -3.57 -2.69
CA ALA A 375 -11.82 -5.03 -2.64
C ALA A 375 -10.61 -5.53 -1.82
N MET A 376 -9.44 -4.90 -2.00
CA MET A 376 -8.25 -5.22 -1.19
C MET A 376 -8.46 -4.93 0.29
N VAL A 377 -9.15 -3.83 0.62
CA VAL A 377 -9.48 -3.49 2.01
C VAL A 377 -10.42 -4.52 2.63
N GLY A 378 -11.41 -5.01 1.90
CA GLY A 378 -12.25 -6.11 2.39
C GLY A 378 -11.45 -7.37 2.74
N LEU A 379 -10.49 -7.77 1.88
CA LEU A 379 -9.59 -8.88 2.17
C LEU A 379 -8.67 -8.60 3.37
N PHE A 380 -8.32 -7.35 3.60
CA PHE A 380 -7.52 -6.95 4.75
C PHE A 380 -8.31 -6.97 6.07
N GLU A 381 -9.58 -6.58 6.04
CA GLU A 381 -10.48 -6.73 7.21
C GLU A 381 -10.62 -8.20 7.61
N ASP A 382 -10.76 -9.11 6.63
CA ASP A 382 -10.77 -10.56 6.90
C ASP A 382 -9.45 -11.02 7.54
N ALA A 383 -8.31 -10.49 7.10
CA ALA A 383 -7.02 -10.80 7.69
C ALA A 383 -6.88 -10.25 9.12
N LEU A 384 -7.39 -9.04 9.38
CA LEU A 384 -7.43 -8.46 10.73
C LEU A 384 -8.32 -9.29 11.67
N ALA A 385 -9.51 -9.70 11.21
CA ALA A 385 -10.40 -10.57 11.98
C ALA A 385 -9.73 -11.91 12.34
N GLN A 386 -9.03 -12.54 11.38
CA GLN A 386 -8.24 -13.75 11.67
C GLN A 386 -7.13 -13.51 12.71
N ALA A 387 -6.45 -12.36 12.65
CA ALA A 387 -5.42 -12.03 13.64
C ALA A 387 -6.00 -11.80 15.03
N LEU A 388 -7.19 -11.18 15.12
CA LEU A 388 -7.94 -11.02 16.36
C LEU A 388 -8.42 -12.38 16.93
N ASP A 389 -8.88 -13.29 16.07
CA ASP A 389 -9.27 -14.64 16.47
C ASP A 389 -8.11 -15.43 17.08
N ILE A 390 -6.92 -15.39 16.45
CA ILE A 390 -5.72 -16.03 17.01
C ILE A 390 -5.32 -15.37 18.35
N THR A 391 -5.49 -14.06 18.46
CA THR A 391 -5.26 -13.34 19.70
C THR A 391 -6.21 -13.79 20.82
N ALA A 392 -7.50 -13.98 20.50
CA ALA A 392 -8.50 -14.51 21.43
C ALA A 392 -8.17 -15.94 21.87
N ASP A 393 -7.67 -16.78 20.94
CA ASP A 393 -7.22 -18.14 21.25
C ASP A 393 -6.04 -18.16 22.22
N TRP A 394 -5.03 -17.29 22.02
CA TRP A 394 -3.92 -17.13 22.95
C TRP A 394 -4.39 -16.70 24.35
N LEU A 395 -5.36 -15.79 24.42
CA LEU A 395 -5.96 -15.32 25.66
C LEU A 395 -6.97 -16.32 26.25
N ARG A 396 -7.30 -17.40 25.53
CA ARG A 396 -8.28 -18.44 25.91
C ARG A 396 -9.64 -17.85 26.26
N LEU A 397 -10.12 -16.91 25.46
CA LEU A 397 -11.39 -16.23 25.71
C LEU A 397 -12.59 -17.14 25.41
N GLY A 398 -12.42 -18.18 24.58
CA GLY A 398 -13.51 -19.08 24.17
C GLY A 398 -14.56 -18.40 23.30
N ALA A 399 -14.22 -17.28 22.70
CA ALA A 399 -15.04 -16.48 21.79
C ALA A 399 -14.18 -16.06 20.58
N THR A 400 -14.83 -15.57 19.52
CA THR A 400 -14.15 -14.94 18.38
C THR A 400 -13.40 -13.67 18.82
N GLY A 401 -12.37 -13.29 18.08
CA GLY A 401 -11.63 -12.05 18.32
C GLY A 401 -12.36 -10.79 17.89
N GLY A 402 -13.46 -10.96 17.16
CA GLY A 402 -14.29 -9.87 16.63
C GLY A 402 -13.87 -9.40 15.25
N THR A 403 -14.59 -8.42 14.76
CA THR A 403 -14.43 -7.86 13.42
C THR A 403 -14.19 -6.35 13.47
N VAL A 404 -13.60 -5.83 12.40
CA VAL A 404 -13.28 -4.40 12.26
C VAL A 404 -13.73 -3.88 10.90
N GLU A 405 -13.93 -2.58 10.81
CA GLU A 405 -14.27 -1.90 9.57
C GLU A 405 -13.28 -0.77 9.27
N LEU A 406 -12.86 -0.69 8.01
CA LEU A 406 -12.05 0.39 7.47
C LEU A 406 -12.85 1.23 6.47
N VAL A 407 -12.33 2.40 6.15
CA VAL A 407 -12.92 3.25 5.10
C VAL A 407 -12.77 2.55 3.75
N LYS A 408 -13.88 2.37 3.03
CA LYS A 408 -13.94 1.77 1.69
C LYS A 408 -14.48 2.72 0.63
N ASP A 409 -15.10 3.81 1.04
CA ASP A 409 -15.63 4.81 0.12
C ASP A 409 -14.54 5.84 -0.17
N TYR A 410 -13.89 5.68 -1.34
CA TYR A 410 -12.83 6.56 -1.82
C TYR A 410 -13.32 7.50 -2.92
N ASP A 411 -14.64 7.55 -3.14
CA ASP A 411 -15.22 8.55 -4.01
C ASP A 411 -15.02 9.94 -3.38
N LEU A 412 -13.77 10.41 -3.53
CA LEU A 412 -13.61 11.81 -3.80
C LEU A 412 -14.30 12.01 -5.15
N GLU A 413 -15.62 12.08 -5.18
CA GLU A 413 -16.24 12.99 -6.13
C GLU A 413 -15.54 14.32 -5.82
N GLU A 414 -14.41 14.58 -6.54
CA GLU A 414 -13.86 15.92 -6.66
C GLU A 414 -15.06 16.84 -6.70
N MET A 415 -15.01 17.97 -5.99
CA MET A 415 -16.07 18.95 -6.05
C MET A 415 -16.34 19.23 -7.51
N ASP A 416 -17.08 18.34 -8.15
CA ASP A 416 -17.47 18.44 -9.54
C ASP A 416 -18.49 19.58 -9.59
N ALA A 417 -18.00 20.77 -9.90
CA ALA A 417 -18.85 21.95 -10.01
C ALA A 417 -20.11 21.69 -10.85
N PRO A 418 -20.07 20.89 -11.95
CA PRO A 418 -21.26 20.42 -12.64
C PRO A 418 -22.20 19.56 -11.79
N GLY A 419 -21.70 18.65 -10.96
CA GLY A 419 -22.49 17.78 -10.10
C GLY A 419 -23.18 18.54 -8.95
N LEU A 420 -22.49 19.51 -8.34
CA LEU A 420 -23.09 20.42 -7.36
C LEU A 420 -24.17 21.28 -8.00
N GLN A 421 -23.94 21.81 -9.19
CA GLN A 421 -24.95 22.55 -9.94
C GLN A 421 -26.17 21.68 -10.29
N ALA A 422 -25.96 20.43 -10.69
CA ALA A 422 -27.05 19.49 -10.98
C ALA A 422 -27.90 19.19 -9.74
N LEU A 423 -27.27 18.99 -8.56
CA LEU A 423 -27.96 18.83 -7.28
C LEU A 423 -28.73 20.09 -6.88
N GLN A 424 -28.14 21.26 -7.04
CA GLN A 424 -28.78 22.54 -6.77
C GLN A 424 -30.00 22.74 -7.69
N VAL A 425 -29.85 22.51 -9.00
CA VAL A 425 -30.94 22.63 -9.98
C VAL A 425 -32.07 21.62 -9.70
N ALA A 426 -31.75 20.38 -9.32
CA ALA A 426 -32.75 19.36 -8.94
C ALA A 426 -33.49 19.77 -7.67
N ARG A 427 -32.79 20.41 -6.71
CA ARG A 427 -33.43 20.96 -5.49
C ARG A 427 -34.31 22.15 -5.79
N GLU A 428 -33.88 23.10 -6.63
CA GLU A 428 -34.65 24.26 -7.05
C GLU A 428 -35.92 23.83 -7.81
N LYS A 429 -35.85 22.81 -8.65
CA LYS A 429 -37.00 22.22 -9.36
C LYS A 429 -37.90 21.38 -8.45
N ARG A 430 -37.51 21.10 -7.21
CA ARG A 430 -38.18 20.21 -6.26
C ARG A 430 -38.24 18.76 -6.70
N ASP A 431 -37.30 18.34 -7.56
CA ASP A 431 -37.19 16.94 -8.00
C ASP A 431 -36.60 16.04 -6.91
N ILE A 432 -35.89 16.61 -5.92
CA ILE A 432 -35.31 15.92 -4.75
C ILE A 432 -35.71 16.60 -3.45
N SER A 433 -35.83 15.83 -2.36
CA SER A 433 -36.13 16.32 -1.02
C SER A 433 -34.93 17.12 -0.45
N ARG A 434 -35.18 17.96 0.61
CA ARG A 434 -34.15 18.67 1.35
C ARG A 434 -33.14 17.67 1.92
N LYS A 435 -33.63 16.58 2.53
CA LYS A 435 -32.79 15.53 3.10
C LYS A 435 -31.88 14.89 2.07
N THR A 436 -32.42 14.57 0.89
CA THR A 436 -31.60 14.01 -0.22
C THR A 436 -30.55 15.00 -0.71
N TYR A 437 -30.89 16.29 -0.75
CA TYR A 437 -29.97 17.36 -1.15
C TYR A 437 -28.84 17.54 -0.11
N LEU A 438 -29.17 17.63 1.20
CA LEU A 438 -28.18 17.76 2.27
C LEU A 438 -27.28 16.53 2.37
N ASN A 439 -27.82 15.31 2.23
CA ASN A 439 -27.03 14.10 2.12
C ASN A 439 -26.08 14.11 0.91
N GLY A 440 -26.55 14.63 -0.23
CA GLY A 440 -25.73 14.79 -1.42
C GLY A 440 -24.58 15.80 -1.23
N LEU A 441 -24.77 16.85 -0.43
CA LEU A 441 -23.72 17.80 -0.05
C LEU A 441 -22.76 17.22 0.99
N ARG A 442 -23.26 16.42 1.94
CA ARG A 442 -22.45 15.75 2.94
C ARG A 442 -21.54 14.70 2.33
N LEU A 443 -22.06 13.84 1.44
CA LEU A 443 -21.29 12.86 0.68
C LEU A 443 -20.19 13.49 -0.20
N ARG A 444 -20.34 14.78 -0.56
CA ARG A 444 -19.33 15.53 -1.33
C ARG A 444 -18.41 16.40 -0.47
N GLY A 445 -18.45 16.24 0.84
CA GLY A 445 -17.62 17.00 1.78
C GLY A 445 -17.88 18.50 1.81
N VAL A 446 -19.03 18.96 1.29
CA VAL A 446 -19.47 20.38 1.36
C VAL A 446 -20.04 20.70 2.74
N LEU A 447 -20.68 19.72 3.38
CA LEU A 447 -21.14 19.78 4.76
C LEU A 447 -20.32 18.84 5.63
N PRO A 448 -20.03 19.20 6.89
CA PRO A 448 -19.35 18.35 7.84
C PRO A 448 -20.16 17.07 8.14
N GLU A 449 -19.50 15.98 8.56
CA GLU A 449 -20.16 14.71 8.86
C GLU A 449 -21.10 14.79 10.06
N ASP A 450 -20.77 15.63 11.04
CA ASP A 450 -21.54 15.92 12.24
C ASP A 450 -22.65 16.97 12.04
N PHE A 451 -22.94 17.35 10.78
CA PHE A 451 -23.98 18.29 10.45
C PHE A 451 -25.35 17.78 10.89
N ASP A 452 -25.98 18.51 11.85
CA ASP A 452 -27.33 18.23 12.35
C ASP A 452 -28.39 18.89 11.47
N GLU A 453 -29.19 18.08 10.79
CA GLU A 453 -30.25 18.56 9.88
C GLU A 453 -31.39 19.26 10.63
N ASP A 454 -31.66 18.85 11.87
CA ASP A 454 -32.75 19.37 12.68
C ASP A 454 -32.33 20.71 13.32
N GLU A 455 -31.09 20.83 13.82
CA GLU A 455 -30.54 22.07 14.36
C GLU A 455 -30.42 23.15 13.25
N ASP A 456 -29.91 22.83 12.08
CA ASP A 456 -29.85 23.73 10.91
C ASP A 456 -31.26 24.15 10.45
N TRP A 457 -32.26 23.26 10.61
CA TRP A 457 -33.63 23.63 10.28
C TRP A 457 -34.22 24.64 11.27
N GLU A 458 -33.97 24.48 12.55
CA GLU A 458 -34.42 25.40 13.60
C GLU A 458 -33.79 26.80 13.42
N GLU A 459 -32.47 26.85 13.18
CA GLU A 459 -31.74 28.10 12.90
C GLU A 459 -32.28 28.80 11.63
N LEU A 460 -32.48 28.05 10.54
CA LEU A 460 -33.02 28.59 9.29
C LEU A 460 -34.43 29.16 9.48
N MET A 461 -35.27 28.47 10.27
CA MET A 461 -36.64 28.96 10.57
C MET A 461 -36.64 30.20 11.46
N GLU A 462 -35.67 30.33 12.37
CA GLU A 462 -35.48 31.52 13.19
C GLU A 462 -35.05 32.72 12.32
N GLU A 463 -34.07 32.53 11.43
CA GLU A 463 -33.63 33.54 10.47
C GLU A 463 -34.78 34.02 9.55
N ILE A 464 -35.58 33.07 9.01
CA ILE A 464 -36.75 33.41 8.19
C ILE A 464 -37.79 34.19 8.99
N SER A 465 -38.05 33.79 10.24
CA SER A 465 -38.99 34.46 11.13
C SER A 465 -38.54 35.90 11.43
N GLU A 466 -37.27 36.12 11.72
CA GLU A 466 -36.71 37.45 11.91
C GLU A 466 -36.76 38.31 10.64
N ALA A 467 -36.44 37.71 9.48
CA ALA A 467 -36.50 38.42 8.20
C ALA A 467 -37.95 38.85 7.86
N MET A 468 -38.96 37.98 8.11
CA MET A 468 -40.36 38.28 7.92
C MET A 468 -40.89 39.29 8.93
N GLY A 469 -40.45 39.19 10.20
CA GLY A 469 -40.79 40.19 11.23
C GLY A 469 -40.30 41.59 10.86
N ARG A 470 -39.12 41.71 10.26
CA ARG A 470 -38.56 42.95 9.70
C ARG A 470 -39.36 43.45 8.49
N ALA A 471 -39.97 42.55 7.72
CA ALA A 471 -40.82 42.88 6.56
C ALA A 471 -42.29 43.09 6.91
N GLY A 472 -42.73 42.93 8.17
CA GLY A 472 -44.10 43.08 8.62
C GLY A 472 -45.06 41.97 8.17
N LEU A 473 -44.54 40.77 7.90
CA LEU A 473 -45.27 39.57 7.48
C LEU A 473 -45.20 38.50 8.57
N ASP A 474 -46.35 37.91 8.97
CA ASP A 474 -46.42 36.82 9.93
C ASP A 474 -46.32 35.45 9.25
N LEU A 475 -45.55 34.53 9.83
CA LEU A 475 -45.47 33.12 9.39
C LEU A 475 -46.74 32.35 9.75
N ASP A 476 -47.25 31.55 8.80
CA ASP A 476 -48.34 30.59 9.04
C ASP A 476 -47.86 29.53 10.07
N PRO A 477 -48.59 29.28 11.18
CA PRO A 477 -48.21 28.34 12.21
C PRO A 477 -47.97 26.91 11.71
N ALA A 478 -48.53 26.54 10.55
CA ALA A 478 -48.36 25.21 9.96
C ALA A 478 -46.95 24.96 9.35
N GLN A 479 -46.11 26.00 9.20
CA GLN A 479 -44.74 25.90 8.65
C GLN A 479 -43.65 25.82 9.73
N LYS A 480 -44.02 25.89 11.02
CA LYS A 480 -43.07 25.87 12.15
C LYS A 480 -42.62 24.50 12.61
N ASN A 481 -43.22 23.41 12.13
CA ASN A 481 -42.81 22.06 12.50
C ASN A 481 -42.13 21.35 11.33
N PRO A 482 -41.02 20.65 11.55
CA PRO A 482 -40.46 19.75 10.52
C PRO A 482 -41.49 18.68 10.17
N PRO A 483 -41.54 18.20 8.93
CA PRO A 483 -42.44 17.12 8.54
C PRO A 483 -42.08 15.86 9.32
N GLU A 484 -42.95 15.48 10.28
CA GLU A 484 -42.83 14.18 10.98
C GLU A 484 -42.70 13.04 9.97
N GLY A 485 -41.70 12.22 10.13
CA GLY A 485 -41.53 11.00 9.36
C GLY A 485 -42.70 10.05 9.59
N GLY A 486 -43.58 9.94 8.61
CA GLY A 486 -44.74 9.09 8.69
C GLY A 486 -44.37 7.61 8.77
N GLU A 487 -44.55 7.05 9.94
CA GLU A 487 -44.69 5.59 10.10
C GLU A 487 -46.00 5.13 9.43
N GLY A 488 -45.89 4.40 8.31
CA GLY A 488 -47.02 3.82 7.62
C GLY A 488 -47.56 2.58 8.33
N GLY A 489 -48.60 2.78 9.12
CA GLY A 489 -49.49 1.69 9.55
C GLY A 489 -50.68 1.59 8.55
N GLY A 490 -50.69 0.55 7.76
CA GLY A 490 -51.83 0.20 6.90
C GLY A 490 -52.80 -0.66 7.66
N GLU A 491 -54.07 -0.29 7.66
CA GLU A 491 -55.20 -1.20 7.77
C GLU A 491 -56.25 -0.82 6.75
N GLY A 492 -56.71 -1.83 5.98
CA GLY A 492 -57.66 -1.67 4.95
C GLY A 492 -59.11 -1.69 5.46
N GLU A 493 -60.00 -1.16 4.68
CA GLU A 493 -61.36 -1.68 4.58
C GLU A 493 -61.99 -1.29 3.23
N GLY A 494 -62.72 -2.20 2.67
CA GLY A 494 -63.24 -2.22 1.34
C GLY A 494 -64.49 -1.32 1.09
N GLY A 495 -64.82 -1.21 -0.16
CA GLY A 495 -66.05 -0.55 -0.61
C GLY A 495 -66.21 -0.73 -2.11
N GLU A 496 -67.16 -1.62 -2.45
CA GLU A 496 -67.61 -1.99 -3.80
C GLU A 496 -68.21 -0.81 -4.58
N GLY A 497 -68.22 -0.89 -5.87
CA GLY A 497 -69.24 -0.26 -6.70
C GLY A 497 -68.74 0.28 -8.04
N GLY A 498 -68.74 -0.52 -9.08
CA GLY A 498 -69.69 -0.48 -10.16
C GLY A 498 -69.36 0.48 -11.32
N GLY A 499 -69.22 -0.10 -12.51
CA GLY A 499 -69.58 0.60 -13.74
C GLY A 499 -68.53 0.62 -14.86
N ASN A 500 -68.52 -0.44 -15.66
CA ASN A 500 -68.13 -0.43 -17.09
C ASN A 500 -69.30 0.14 -17.92
N PRO A 501 -69.23 0.61 -19.18
CA PRO A 501 -68.45 0.03 -20.26
C PRO A 501 -67.95 1.01 -21.37
N GLY A 502 -67.07 0.45 -22.21
CA GLY A 502 -67.21 0.61 -23.65
C GLY A 502 -66.27 1.53 -24.39
N GLY A 503 -65.58 0.95 -25.36
CA GLY A 503 -65.48 1.43 -26.71
C GLY A 503 -64.12 1.70 -27.30
N GLU A 504 -63.65 0.70 -28.02
CA GLU A 504 -63.02 0.77 -29.36
C GLU A 504 -62.23 2.04 -29.78
N SER A 505 -60.97 1.89 -30.05
CA SER A 505 -60.32 1.59 -31.36
C SER A 505 -58.80 1.54 -31.22
#